data_3b35e149de2bbee1cb20ff4e8105dca5
#
_entry.id   3b35e149de2bbee1cb20ff4e8105dca5
#
_cell.length_a   1.000
_cell.length_b   1.000
_cell.length_c   1.000
_cell.angle_alpha   90.00
_cell.angle_beta   90.00
_cell.angle_gamma   90.00
#
_symmetry.space_group_name_H-M   'P 1'
#
loop_
_entity.id
_entity.type
_entity.pdbx_description
1 polymer ?
#
loop_
_entity_poly.entity_id
_entity_poly.type
_entity_poly.pdbx_seq_one_letter_code
_entity_poly.pdbx_strand_id
1 'polypeptide(L)'
;MRMRTLKRLGTMATTAVGAMLILASMRQDTFHVERSTRIAAPPEWVFQQINDLQRMKYWNPYEQKDPSLKGAFGPTTRGVGASYAFESDKVATGRMTIVASKPLRQVTLRLDFEKPFVSTVTTEYTLVPDRGGTRVTWTMEGPANFVHKLMDAAFVLDPLIGRDLDQGLSNLKVASESY
;
A
#
# COMPACT_ATOMS: atom_id res chain seq x y z
N MET A 1 14.52 -3.11 49.01
CA MET A 1 13.95 -2.07 48.11
C MET A 1 13.90 -2.52 46.62
N ARG A 2 14.90 -3.18 46.09
CA ARG A 2 14.95 -3.67 44.68
C ARG A 2 13.82 -4.64 44.26
N MET A 3 13.39 -5.57 45.08
CA MET A 3 12.36 -6.58 44.75
C MET A 3 10.95 -6.00 44.59
N ARG A 4 10.59 -4.93 45.32
CA ARG A 4 9.27 -4.27 45.17
C ARG A 4 9.18 -3.46 43.91
N THR A 5 10.27 -2.87 43.43
CA THR A 5 10.35 -2.13 42.17
C THR A 5 10.26 -3.07 40.96
N LEU A 6 10.90 -4.24 41.01
CA LEU A 6 10.84 -5.26 39.95
C LEU A 6 9.41 -5.84 39.79
N LYS A 7 8.71 -6.09 40.92
CA LYS A 7 7.32 -6.55 40.89
C LYS A 7 6.38 -5.50 40.30
N ARG A 8 6.55 -4.22 40.63
CA ARG A 8 5.74 -3.12 40.10
C ARG A 8 5.98 -2.91 38.58
N LEU A 9 7.22 -3.00 38.11
CA LEU A 9 7.57 -2.96 36.70
C LEU A 9 6.95 -4.15 35.93
N GLY A 10 7.02 -5.36 36.48
CA GLY A 10 6.38 -6.54 35.90
C GLY A 10 4.85 -6.39 35.77
N THR A 11 4.18 -5.89 36.83
CA THR A 11 2.73 -5.69 36.82
C THR A 11 2.32 -4.61 35.82
N MET A 12 3.06 -3.50 35.73
CA MET A 12 2.77 -2.44 34.73
C MET A 12 2.96 -2.94 33.29
N ALA A 13 4.00 -3.72 33.02
CA ALA A 13 4.21 -4.31 31.69
C ALA A 13 3.09 -5.27 31.31
N THR A 14 2.65 -6.13 32.23
CA THR A 14 1.54 -7.07 31.99
C THR A 14 0.23 -6.34 31.73
N THR A 15 -0.05 -5.26 32.47
CA THR A 15 -1.27 -4.45 32.28
C THR A 15 -1.24 -3.73 30.93
N ALA A 16 -0.09 -3.19 30.52
CA ALA A 16 0.07 -2.51 29.22
C ALA A 16 -0.12 -3.49 28.06
N VAL A 17 0.44 -4.69 28.13
CA VAL A 17 0.22 -5.74 27.12
C VAL A 17 -1.23 -6.17 27.07
N GLY A 18 -1.88 -6.38 28.23
CA GLY A 18 -3.31 -6.72 28.30
C GLY A 18 -4.19 -5.63 27.67
N ALA A 19 -3.93 -4.37 27.97
CA ALA A 19 -4.66 -3.25 27.39
C ALA A 19 -4.47 -3.17 25.86
N MET A 20 -3.26 -3.41 25.36
CA MET A 20 -2.96 -3.42 23.95
C MET A 20 -3.67 -4.56 23.20
N LEU A 21 -3.75 -5.75 23.79
CA LEU A 21 -4.50 -6.88 23.22
C LEU A 21 -6.01 -6.61 23.17
N ILE A 22 -6.57 -5.97 24.21
CA ILE A 22 -7.98 -5.55 24.23
C ILE A 22 -8.22 -4.49 23.14
N LEU A 23 -7.37 -3.48 23.03
CA LEU A 23 -7.48 -2.46 21.98
C LEU A 23 -7.38 -3.08 20.57
N ALA A 24 -6.46 -4.02 20.36
CA ALA A 24 -6.34 -4.73 19.08
C ALA A 24 -7.61 -5.53 18.75
N SER A 25 -8.26 -6.16 19.73
CA SER A 25 -9.50 -6.92 19.53
C SER A 25 -10.71 -6.04 19.18
N MET A 26 -10.68 -4.75 19.53
CA MET A 26 -11.73 -3.77 19.21
C MET A 26 -11.52 -3.06 17.88
N ARG A 27 -10.36 -3.28 17.19
CA ARG A 27 -10.09 -2.67 15.89
C ARG A 27 -10.87 -3.36 14.78
N GLN A 28 -11.14 -2.61 13.72
CA GLN A 28 -11.86 -3.11 12.54
C GLN A 28 -11.14 -4.31 11.92
N ASP A 29 -11.92 -5.18 11.26
CA ASP A 29 -11.40 -6.34 10.53
C ASP A 29 -10.77 -5.96 9.18
N THR A 30 -10.73 -4.66 8.87
CA THR A 30 -10.11 -4.09 7.68
C THR A 30 -9.15 -2.96 8.07
N PHE A 31 -8.06 -2.83 7.34
CA PHE A 31 -7.22 -1.65 7.37
C PHE A 31 -7.52 -0.75 6.15
N HIS A 32 -7.34 0.54 6.32
CA HIS A 32 -7.43 1.53 5.26
C HIS A 32 -6.31 2.55 5.44
N VAL A 33 -5.52 2.76 4.39
CA VAL A 33 -4.46 3.76 4.34
C VAL A 33 -4.61 4.58 3.08
N GLU A 34 -4.54 5.90 3.19
CA GLU A 34 -4.71 6.83 2.08
C GLU A 34 -3.62 7.89 2.09
N ARG A 35 -3.10 8.22 0.90
CA ARG A 35 -2.20 9.36 0.66
C ARG A 35 -2.58 10.06 -0.63
N SER A 36 -2.30 11.35 -0.70
CA SER A 36 -2.57 12.11 -1.91
C SER A 36 -1.45 13.10 -2.22
N THR A 37 -1.25 13.36 -3.51
CA THR A 37 -0.32 14.39 -3.99
C THR A 37 -0.89 15.13 -5.18
N ARG A 38 -0.35 16.33 -5.45
CA ARG A 38 -0.61 17.07 -6.67
C ARG A 38 0.55 16.89 -7.65
N ILE A 39 0.22 16.52 -8.86
CA ILE A 39 1.14 16.31 -9.99
C ILE A 39 0.91 17.41 -11.01
N ALA A 40 1.95 18.11 -11.46
CA ALA A 40 1.86 19.18 -12.45
C ALA A 40 1.84 18.61 -13.89
N ALA A 41 0.99 17.61 -14.11
CA ALA A 41 0.76 16.99 -15.41
C ALA A 41 -0.74 16.78 -15.63
N PRO A 42 -1.23 16.79 -16.89
CA PRO A 42 -2.62 16.55 -17.19
C PRO A 42 -3.04 15.12 -16.85
N PRO A 43 -4.35 14.88 -16.57
CA PRO A 43 -4.86 13.56 -16.17
C PRO A 43 -4.53 12.43 -17.16
N GLU A 44 -4.41 12.75 -18.44
CA GLU A 44 -4.10 11.79 -19.50
C GLU A 44 -2.73 11.15 -19.30
N TRP A 45 -1.71 11.94 -18.95
CA TRP A 45 -0.35 11.45 -18.71
C TRP A 45 -0.27 10.65 -17.42
N VAL A 46 -0.86 11.17 -16.35
CA VAL A 46 -0.89 10.48 -15.05
C VAL A 46 -1.64 9.15 -15.14
N PHE A 47 -2.80 9.16 -15.81
CA PHE A 47 -3.62 7.95 -16.00
C PHE A 47 -2.84 6.85 -16.75
N GLN A 48 -2.09 7.21 -17.81
CA GLN A 48 -1.27 6.25 -18.55
C GLN A 48 -0.18 5.60 -17.68
N GLN A 49 0.41 6.34 -16.74
CA GLN A 49 1.41 5.79 -15.82
C GLN A 49 0.81 4.74 -14.88
N ILE A 50 -0.47 4.90 -14.51
CA ILE A 50 -1.16 4.03 -13.55
C ILE A 50 -1.84 2.86 -14.27
N ASN A 51 -2.46 3.11 -15.44
CA ASN A 51 -3.27 2.13 -16.17
C ASN A 51 -2.46 1.17 -17.06
N ASP A 52 -1.13 1.26 -17.00
CA ASP A 52 -0.17 0.39 -17.69
C ASP A 52 0.83 -0.19 -16.68
N LEU A 53 0.76 -1.48 -16.41
CA LEU A 53 1.62 -2.15 -15.43
C LEU A 53 3.09 -2.15 -15.83
N GLN A 54 3.42 -2.06 -17.13
CA GLN A 54 4.81 -1.89 -17.56
C GLN A 54 5.35 -0.53 -17.14
N ARG A 55 4.55 0.54 -17.26
CA ARG A 55 4.92 1.88 -16.78
C ARG A 55 4.94 1.94 -15.27
N MET A 56 3.95 1.34 -14.61
CA MET A 56 3.85 1.26 -13.17
C MET A 56 5.11 0.68 -12.52
N LYS A 57 5.72 -0.33 -13.13
CA LYS A 57 6.94 -0.95 -12.64
C LYS A 57 8.07 0.05 -12.37
N TYR A 58 8.21 1.10 -13.17
CA TYR A 58 9.31 2.06 -13.04
C TYR A 58 9.18 3.02 -11.85
N TRP A 59 7.95 3.28 -11.40
CA TRP A 59 7.70 4.20 -10.28
C TRP A 59 7.18 3.49 -9.03
N ASN A 60 6.77 2.23 -9.12
CA ASN A 60 6.29 1.45 -7.98
C ASN A 60 7.41 1.33 -6.93
N PRO A 61 7.20 1.78 -5.67
CA PRO A 61 8.23 1.78 -4.63
C PRO A 61 8.68 0.36 -4.25
N TYR A 62 7.83 -0.63 -4.41
CA TYR A 62 8.15 -2.02 -4.06
C TYR A 62 9.16 -2.66 -5.02
N GLU A 63 9.19 -2.26 -6.28
CA GLU A 63 10.21 -2.69 -7.25
C GLU A 63 11.60 -2.17 -6.87
N GLN A 64 11.67 -0.98 -6.26
CA GLN A 64 12.92 -0.37 -5.84
C GLN A 64 13.48 -0.97 -4.54
N LYS A 65 12.63 -1.57 -3.70
CA LYS A 65 13.03 -2.20 -2.44
C LYS A 65 13.83 -3.50 -2.63
N ASP A 66 13.59 -4.20 -3.73
CA ASP A 66 14.32 -5.42 -4.05
C ASP A 66 14.72 -5.47 -5.53
N PRO A 67 15.95 -5.08 -5.87
CA PRO A 67 16.46 -5.19 -7.25
C PRO A 67 16.50 -6.63 -7.80
N SER A 68 16.41 -7.65 -6.93
CA SER A 68 16.36 -9.06 -7.32
C SER A 68 14.94 -9.60 -7.51
N LEU A 69 13.90 -8.76 -7.33
CA LEU A 69 12.52 -9.11 -7.53
C LEU A 69 12.30 -9.67 -8.94
N LYS A 70 11.72 -10.86 -9.02
CA LYS A 70 11.35 -11.49 -10.29
C LYS A 70 9.92 -11.10 -10.62
N GLY A 71 9.71 -10.57 -11.82
CA GLY A 71 8.39 -10.14 -12.27
C GLY A 71 8.02 -10.73 -13.62
N ALA A 72 6.76 -11.11 -13.80
CA ALA A 72 6.21 -11.62 -15.05
C ALA A 72 4.87 -10.95 -15.37
N PHE A 73 4.78 -10.34 -16.55
CA PHE A 73 3.54 -9.78 -17.04
C PHE A 73 2.61 -10.86 -17.60
N GLY A 74 1.30 -10.66 -17.42
CA GLY A 74 0.29 -11.46 -18.08
C GLY A 74 0.13 -11.13 -19.57
N PRO A 75 -0.86 -11.73 -20.25
CA PRO A 75 -1.09 -11.52 -21.69
C PRO A 75 -1.41 -10.07 -22.05
N THR A 76 -2.00 -9.31 -21.13
CA THR A 76 -2.23 -7.88 -21.28
C THR A 76 -1.57 -7.12 -20.15
N THR A 77 -1.04 -5.93 -20.46
CA THR A 77 -0.34 -5.05 -19.49
C THR A 77 -1.07 -3.76 -19.22
N ARG A 78 -2.17 -3.48 -19.94
CA ARG A 78 -2.96 -2.25 -19.83
C ARG A 78 -4.43 -2.51 -19.59
N GLY A 79 -5.04 -1.63 -18.76
CA GLY A 79 -6.46 -1.63 -18.49
C GLY A 79 -6.93 -2.86 -17.76
N VAL A 80 -8.25 -3.05 -17.72
CA VAL A 80 -8.87 -4.17 -17.00
C VAL A 80 -8.37 -5.51 -17.52
N GLY A 81 -7.98 -6.41 -16.60
CA GLY A 81 -7.41 -7.72 -16.90
C GLY A 81 -5.88 -7.70 -17.02
N ALA A 82 -5.24 -6.53 -17.08
CA ALA A 82 -3.78 -6.45 -16.99
C ALA A 82 -3.29 -7.06 -15.68
N SER A 83 -2.25 -7.88 -15.74
CA SER A 83 -1.72 -8.55 -14.56
C SER A 83 -0.20 -8.60 -14.56
N TYR A 84 0.37 -8.62 -13.34
CA TYR A 84 1.79 -8.74 -13.09
C TYR A 84 2.01 -9.60 -11.85
N ALA A 85 2.69 -10.73 -12.03
CA ALA A 85 3.13 -11.58 -10.94
C ALA A 85 4.51 -11.13 -10.46
N PHE A 86 4.73 -11.14 -9.16
CA PHE A 86 5.99 -10.75 -8.53
C PHE A 86 6.40 -11.76 -7.47
N GLU A 87 7.71 -12.01 -7.38
CA GLU A 87 8.33 -12.90 -6.40
C GLU A 87 9.55 -12.22 -5.79
N SER A 88 9.52 -12.03 -4.47
CA SER A 88 10.60 -11.45 -3.69
C SER A 88 10.60 -12.00 -2.28
N ASP A 89 11.79 -12.35 -1.78
CA ASP A 89 11.98 -12.77 -0.40
C ASP A 89 12.04 -11.57 0.57
N LYS A 90 12.28 -10.35 0.06
CA LYS A 90 12.39 -9.13 0.87
C LYS A 90 11.10 -8.35 0.96
N VAL A 91 10.23 -8.45 -0.05
CA VAL A 91 8.99 -7.68 -0.13
C VAL A 91 7.80 -8.62 0.05
N ALA A 92 7.46 -9.36 -0.98
CA ALA A 92 6.33 -10.30 -0.99
C ALA A 92 6.34 -11.14 -2.27
N THR A 93 5.54 -12.21 -2.29
CA THR A 93 5.20 -12.96 -3.49
C THR A 93 3.70 -12.85 -3.73
N GLY A 94 3.30 -12.61 -4.98
CA GLY A 94 1.88 -12.47 -5.31
C GLY A 94 1.63 -12.00 -6.74
N ARG A 95 0.44 -11.48 -6.95
CA ARG A 95 -0.03 -10.96 -8.24
C ARG A 95 -0.82 -9.68 -8.05
N MET A 96 -0.56 -8.69 -8.89
CA MET A 96 -1.46 -7.55 -9.04
C MET A 96 -2.27 -7.67 -10.33
N THR A 97 -3.53 -7.26 -10.30
CA THR A 97 -4.42 -7.27 -11.46
C THR A 97 -5.26 -6.01 -11.47
N ILE A 98 -5.33 -5.31 -12.60
CA ILE A 98 -6.27 -4.20 -12.79
C ILE A 98 -7.67 -4.79 -12.92
N VAL A 99 -8.53 -4.53 -11.94
CA VAL A 99 -9.91 -5.06 -11.89
C VAL A 99 -10.96 -4.05 -12.33
N ALA A 100 -10.66 -2.76 -12.25
CA ALA A 100 -11.51 -1.69 -12.77
C ALA A 100 -10.65 -0.53 -13.28
N SER A 101 -11.14 0.13 -14.33
CA SER A 101 -10.50 1.31 -14.92
C SER A 101 -11.57 2.24 -15.48
N LYS A 102 -11.66 3.46 -14.93
CA LYS A 102 -12.50 4.55 -15.44
C LYS A 102 -11.54 5.60 -16.04
N PRO A 103 -11.55 5.79 -17.36
CA PRO A 103 -10.60 6.66 -18.04
C PRO A 103 -10.47 8.04 -17.36
N LEU A 104 -9.21 8.44 -17.10
CA LEU A 104 -8.80 9.72 -16.50
C LEU A 104 -9.32 9.98 -15.08
N ARG A 105 -9.98 9.01 -14.44
CA ARG A 105 -10.61 9.19 -13.13
C ARG A 105 -10.19 8.19 -12.08
N GLN A 106 -10.06 6.89 -12.47
CA GLN A 106 -9.89 5.84 -11.47
C GLN A 106 -9.24 4.61 -12.07
N VAL A 107 -8.31 4.01 -11.34
CA VAL A 107 -7.79 2.66 -11.61
C VAL A 107 -7.80 1.88 -10.31
N THR A 108 -8.45 0.71 -10.30
CA THR A 108 -8.50 -0.16 -9.13
C THR A 108 -7.77 -1.45 -9.45
N LEU A 109 -6.85 -1.82 -8.57
CA LEU A 109 -6.10 -3.06 -8.65
C LEU A 109 -6.43 -3.96 -7.46
N ARG A 110 -6.43 -5.26 -7.72
CA ARG A 110 -6.43 -6.31 -6.70
C ARG A 110 -5.02 -6.85 -6.59
N LEU A 111 -4.54 -6.94 -5.34
CA LEU A 111 -3.26 -7.52 -4.96
C LEU A 111 -3.54 -8.83 -4.23
N ASP A 112 -3.23 -9.94 -4.86
CA ASP A 112 -3.35 -11.28 -4.26
C ASP A 112 -1.96 -11.71 -3.78
N PHE A 113 -1.72 -11.67 -2.47
CA PHE A 113 -0.47 -12.07 -1.85
C PHE A 113 -0.49 -13.56 -1.53
N GLU A 114 0.64 -14.24 -1.77
CA GLU A 114 0.90 -15.64 -1.42
C GLU A 114 1.87 -15.75 -0.24
N LYS A 115 2.85 -14.86 -0.19
CA LYS A 115 3.87 -14.77 0.88
C LYS A 115 4.05 -13.31 1.31
N PRO A 116 4.39 -13.06 2.61
CA PRO A 116 4.56 -14.02 3.71
C PRO A 116 3.24 -14.57 4.24
N PHE A 117 2.08 -13.96 3.92
CA PHE A 117 0.74 -14.38 4.33
C PHE A 117 -0.22 -14.28 3.16
N VAL A 118 -1.07 -15.29 2.99
CA VAL A 118 -2.14 -15.25 1.99
C VAL A 118 -3.13 -14.16 2.37
N SER A 119 -3.30 -13.18 1.48
CA SER A 119 -4.26 -12.09 1.65
C SER A 119 -4.59 -11.44 0.32
N THR A 120 -5.77 -10.85 0.23
CA THR A 120 -6.17 -10.03 -0.91
C THR A 120 -6.37 -8.60 -0.44
N VAL A 121 -5.71 -7.65 -1.10
CA VAL A 121 -5.77 -6.21 -0.82
C VAL A 121 -6.27 -5.51 -2.06
N THR A 122 -7.15 -4.54 -1.89
CA THR A 122 -7.57 -3.63 -2.95
C THR A 122 -6.75 -2.35 -2.85
N THR A 123 -6.24 -1.89 -3.97
CA THR A 123 -5.62 -0.58 -4.08
C THR A 123 -6.27 0.22 -5.18
N GLU A 124 -6.49 1.50 -4.94
CA GLU A 124 -7.19 2.39 -5.85
C GLU A 124 -6.45 3.70 -6.03
N TYR A 125 -6.40 4.15 -7.26
CA TYR A 125 -5.91 5.47 -7.63
C TYR A 125 -7.08 6.28 -8.17
N THR A 126 -7.39 7.39 -7.51
CA THR A 126 -8.38 8.38 -7.97
C THR A 126 -7.66 9.61 -8.50
N LEU A 127 -8.07 10.08 -9.67
CA LEU A 127 -7.52 11.24 -10.35
C LEU A 127 -8.58 12.34 -10.43
N VAL A 128 -8.23 13.54 -10.00
CA VAL A 128 -9.09 14.73 -10.06
C VAL A 128 -8.29 15.89 -10.66
N PRO A 129 -8.76 16.56 -11.71
CA PRO A 129 -8.12 17.80 -12.21
C PRO A 129 -7.97 18.83 -11.09
N ASP A 130 -6.78 19.42 -10.94
CA ASP A 130 -6.48 20.37 -9.88
C ASP A 130 -5.48 21.45 -10.37
N ARG A 131 -5.96 22.68 -10.56
CA ARG A 131 -5.17 23.88 -10.85
C ARG A 131 -4.14 23.70 -11.98
N GLY A 132 -4.57 23.16 -13.13
CA GLY A 132 -3.71 22.89 -14.28
C GLY A 132 -2.83 21.65 -14.17
N GLY A 133 -3.09 20.81 -13.20
CA GLY A 133 -2.48 19.49 -13.01
C GLY A 133 -3.52 18.47 -12.57
N THR A 134 -3.06 17.44 -11.89
CA THR A 134 -3.88 16.32 -11.41
C THR A 134 -3.60 16.06 -9.93
N ARG A 135 -4.64 16.02 -9.10
CA ARG A 135 -4.56 15.44 -7.76
C ARG A 135 -4.77 13.95 -7.87
N VAL A 136 -3.81 13.19 -7.39
CA VAL A 136 -3.88 11.73 -7.28
C VAL A 136 -4.03 11.36 -5.83
N THR A 137 -5.06 10.57 -5.54
CA THR A 137 -5.23 9.91 -4.24
C THR A 137 -4.99 8.42 -4.42
N TRP A 138 -4.13 7.85 -3.61
CA TRP A 138 -3.83 6.42 -3.57
C TRP A 138 -4.34 5.84 -2.27
N THR A 139 -5.30 4.92 -2.34
CA THR A 139 -5.84 4.17 -1.21
C THR A 139 -5.39 2.71 -1.26
N MET A 140 -5.22 2.13 -0.09
CA MET A 140 -4.97 0.70 0.08
C MET A 140 -5.86 0.18 1.20
N GLU A 141 -6.64 -0.85 0.90
CA GLU A 141 -7.62 -1.44 1.81
C GLU A 141 -7.58 -2.97 1.73
N GLY A 142 -7.68 -3.62 2.88
CA GLY A 142 -7.67 -5.07 2.93
C GLY A 142 -8.03 -5.63 4.30
N PRO A 143 -8.11 -6.97 4.43
CA PRO A 143 -8.40 -7.62 5.69
C PRO A 143 -7.26 -7.35 6.69
N ALA A 144 -7.63 -6.95 7.90
CA ALA A 144 -6.71 -6.78 9.01
C ALA A 144 -6.68 -8.09 9.82
N ASN A 145 -5.63 -8.88 9.67
CA ASN A 145 -5.36 -9.99 10.57
C ASN A 145 -4.93 -9.47 11.96
N PHE A 146 -4.81 -10.36 12.94
CA PHE A 146 -4.44 -9.99 14.30
C PHE A 146 -3.14 -9.17 14.39
N VAL A 147 -2.15 -9.48 13.54
CA VAL A 147 -0.87 -8.74 13.50
C VAL A 147 -1.10 -7.31 13.00
N HIS A 148 -1.89 -7.12 11.93
CA HIS A 148 -2.26 -5.78 11.45
C HIS A 148 -3.00 -4.98 12.53
N LYS A 149 -3.96 -5.61 13.24
CA LYS A 149 -4.68 -4.96 14.34
C LYS A 149 -3.77 -4.55 15.49
N LEU A 150 -2.77 -5.38 15.80
CA LEU A 150 -1.78 -5.07 16.81
C LEU A 150 -0.88 -3.90 16.38
N MET A 151 -0.44 -3.89 15.12
CA MET A 151 0.35 -2.78 14.56
C MET A 151 -0.46 -1.48 14.50
N ASP A 152 -1.74 -1.56 14.17
CA ASP A 152 -2.65 -0.41 14.17
C ASP A 152 -2.88 0.12 15.60
N ALA A 153 -3.10 -0.77 16.56
CA ALA A 153 -3.20 -0.40 17.98
C ALA A 153 -1.92 0.26 18.54
N ALA A 154 -0.75 -0.11 17.97
CA ALA A 154 0.53 0.53 18.26
C ALA A 154 0.80 1.79 17.44
N PHE A 155 -0.13 2.24 16.59
CA PHE A 155 0.02 3.37 15.65
C PHE A 155 1.21 3.23 14.68
N VAL A 156 1.56 2.01 14.30
CA VAL A 156 2.70 1.71 13.41
C VAL A 156 2.26 1.38 11.99
N LEU A 157 1.04 0.84 11.79
CA LEU A 157 0.56 0.35 10.51
C LEU A 157 0.45 1.48 9.47
N ASP A 158 -0.26 2.57 9.79
CA ASP A 158 -0.44 3.69 8.86
C ASP A 158 0.90 4.38 8.50
N PRO A 159 1.81 4.71 9.45
CA PRO A 159 3.12 5.23 9.10
C PRO A 159 3.96 4.28 8.25
N LEU A 160 3.84 2.96 8.41
CA LEU A 160 4.61 1.99 7.65
C LEU A 160 4.14 1.92 6.19
N ILE A 161 2.85 1.64 5.97
CA ILE A 161 2.27 1.57 4.63
C ILE A 161 2.26 2.96 3.99
N GLY A 162 1.88 3.99 4.75
CA GLY A 162 1.77 5.36 4.27
C GLY A 162 3.08 5.91 3.70
N ARG A 163 4.24 5.58 4.29
CA ARG A 163 5.55 5.96 3.72
C ARG A 163 5.78 5.36 2.34
N ASP A 164 5.34 4.12 2.12
CA ASP A 164 5.45 3.47 0.82
C ASP A 164 4.54 4.15 -0.21
N LEU A 165 3.32 4.51 0.19
CA LEU A 165 2.39 5.24 -0.67
C LEU A 165 2.95 6.64 -1.01
N ASP A 166 3.48 7.35 -0.02
CA ASP A 166 4.11 8.67 -0.21
C ASP A 166 5.31 8.58 -1.18
N GLN A 167 6.18 7.58 -1.01
CA GLN A 167 7.30 7.35 -1.91
C GLN A 167 6.82 7.04 -3.34
N GLY A 168 5.81 6.15 -3.46
CA GLY A 168 5.24 5.81 -4.77
C GLY A 168 4.58 7.00 -5.46
N LEU A 169 3.84 7.82 -4.72
CA LEU A 169 3.25 9.06 -5.26
C LEU A 169 4.32 10.08 -5.67
N SER A 170 5.42 10.17 -4.93
CA SER A 170 6.58 10.99 -5.31
C SER A 170 7.21 10.49 -6.61
N ASN A 171 7.41 9.19 -6.75
CA ASN A 171 7.95 8.58 -7.97
C ASN A 171 7.01 8.77 -9.16
N LEU A 172 5.69 8.57 -8.95
CA LEU A 172 4.67 8.80 -9.98
C LEU A 172 4.66 10.25 -10.44
N LYS A 173 4.84 11.20 -9.52
CA LYS A 173 4.97 12.63 -9.83
C LYS A 173 6.14 12.86 -10.76
N VAL A 174 7.34 12.38 -10.42
CA VAL A 174 8.53 12.48 -11.27
C VAL A 174 8.28 11.84 -12.64
N ALA A 175 7.74 10.63 -12.68
CA ALA A 175 7.45 9.91 -13.93
C ALA A 175 6.42 10.62 -14.82
N SER A 176 5.50 11.39 -14.23
CA SER A 176 4.45 12.11 -14.97
C SER A 176 4.85 13.53 -15.39
N GLU A 177 5.75 14.18 -14.67
CA GLU A 177 6.20 15.56 -14.93
C GLU A 177 7.43 15.62 -15.86
N SER A 178 8.04 14.48 -16.18
CA SER A 178 9.25 14.40 -17.01
C SER A 178 8.96 14.31 -18.53
N TYR A 179 7.73 14.62 -18.96
CA TYR A 179 7.30 14.60 -20.38
C TYR A 179 7.10 15.99 -20.94
#